data_3054f5ee1fcd29730857117603394073
#
_entry.id   3054f5ee1fcd29730857117603394073
#
_cell.length_a   1.000
_cell.length_b   1.000
_cell.length_c   1.000
_cell.angle_alpha   90.00
_cell.angle_beta   90.00
_cell.angle_gamma   90.00
#
_symmetry.space_group_name_H-M   'P 1'
#
loop_
_entity.id
_entity.type
_entity.pdbx_description
1 polymer ?
#
loop_
_entity_poly.entity_id
_entity_poly.type
_entity_poly.pdbx_seq_one_letter_code
_entity_poly.pdbx_strand_id
1 'polypeptide(L)'
;MSRWPEVAAQLDRMVNQWYETPEIKRMLTVPLTPTRLAFRHLHMTFFGNNRRDCWAAVACTAPLDVKRAIWEHEKDELIYDPRMGKAHVTEEDLGNHKESDLIPGARAAVYAWLYCAREKPWLEGLACSHILERRNNDRIVKGGTLTQRLVKRQELELGIQRKDQDIGTQVHLIADVDHSALLDEVFTRYVIDDFAAQQVLRGAEESLAIERCFHGAVATAMAELD
;
A
#
# COMPACT_ATOMS: atom_id res chain seq x y z
N MET A 1 -24.30 14.96 -9.66
CA MET A 1 -23.98 13.52 -9.81
C MET A 1 -22.56 13.31 -9.35
N SER A 2 -22.26 12.18 -8.71
CA SER A 2 -20.88 11.88 -8.32
C SER A 2 -19.96 11.74 -9.53
N ARG A 3 -18.74 12.28 -9.42
CA ARG A 3 -17.67 12.14 -10.41
C ARG A 3 -16.83 10.89 -10.17
N TRP A 4 -17.14 10.12 -9.11
CA TRP A 4 -16.34 8.97 -8.70
C TRP A 4 -16.11 7.92 -9.80
N PRO A 5 -17.11 7.52 -10.61
CA PRO A 5 -16.84 6.52 -11.66
C PRO A 5 -15.74 6.92 -12.67
N GLU A 6 -15.68 8.21 -13.00
CA GLU A 6 -14.66 8.74 -13.93
C GLU A 6 -13.28 8.78 -13.25
N VAL A 7 -13.25 9.22 -12.00
CA VAL A 7 -12.03 9.28 -11.18
C VAL A 7 -11.50 7.86 -10.93
N ALA A 8 -12.36 6.92 -10.53
CA ALA A 8 -12.00 5.53 -10.31
C ALA A 8 -11.36 4.90 -11.56
N ALA A 9 -11.96 5.10 -12.74
CA ALA A 9 -11.39 4.62 -14.00
C ALA A 9 -10.02 5.26 -14.33
N GLN A 10 -9.78 6.50 -13.88
CA GLN A 10 -8.48 7.15 -14.02
C GLN A 10 -7.46 6.57 -13.04
N LEU A 11 -7.85 6.34 -11.80
CA LEU A 11 -6.99 5.66 -10.80
C LEU A 11 -6.58 4.26 -11.27
N ASP A 12 -7.48 3.50 -11.88
CA ASP A 12 -7.17 2.17 -12.44
C ASP A 12 -6.10 2.24 -13.54
N ARG A 13 -6.19 3.27 -14.39
CA ARG A 13 -5.15 3.51 -15.41
C ARG A 13 -3.81 3.88 -14.77
N MET A 14 -3.82 4.77 -13.76
CA MET A 14 -2.60 5.18 -13.04
C MET A 14 -1.93 3.99 -12.36
N VAL A 15 -2.70 3.13 -11.70
CA VAL A 15 -2.20 1.89 -11.08
C VAL A 15 -1.54 0.99 -12.13
N ASN A 16 -2.19 0.73 -13.26
CA ASN A 16 -1.61 -0.13 -14.29
C ASN A 16 -0.36 0.49 -14.93
N GLN A 17 -0.30 1.83 -15.11
CA GLN A 17 0.88 2.53 -15.58
C GLN A 17 2.04 2.48 -14.56
N TRP A 18 1.72 2.53 -13.26
CA TRP A 18 2.71 2.40 -12.19
C TRP A 18 3.50 1.08 -12.28
N TYR A 19 2.84 -0.04 -12.62
CA TYR A 19 3.51 -1.33 -12.83
C TYR A 19 4.50 -1.32 -14.00
N GLU A 20 4.34 -0.40 -14.95
CA GLU A 20 5.21 -0.27 -16.11
C GLU A 20 6.43 0.64 -15.86
N THR A 21 6.52 1.26 -14.69
CA THR A 21 7.65 2.15 -14.35
C THR A 21 8.94 1.38 -14.11
N PRO A 22 10.11 1.99 -14.41
CA PRO A 22 11.41 1.33 -14.26
C PRO A 22 11.69 0.83 -12.84
N GLU A 23 11.30 1.60 -11.83
CA GLU A 23 11.53 1.29 -10.43
C GLU A 23 10.78 0.01 -10.00
N ILE A 24 9.53 -0.11 -10.43
CA ILE A 24 8.69 -1.28 -10.11
C ILE A 24 9.14 -2.50 -10.92
N LYS A 25 9.46 -2.31 -12.19
CA LYS A 25 10.06 -3.39 -13.00
C LYS A 25 11.36 -3.89 -12.38
N ARG A 26 12.22 -2.98 -11.90
CA ARG A 26 13.45 -3.37 -11.20
C ARG A 26 13.15 -4.18 -9.94
N MET A 27 12.22 -3.72 -9.08
CA MET A 27 11.79 -4.47 -7.88
C MET A 27 11.29 -5.87 -8.25
N LEU A 28 10.58 -6.01 -9.36
CA LEU A 28 10.05 -7.27 -9.85
C LEU A 28 11.07 -8.16 -10.56
N THR A 29 12.29 -7.70 -10.83
CA THR A 29 13.30 -8.44 -11.60
C THR A 29 14.63 -8.65 -10.88
N VAL A 30 14.91 -7.94 -9.78
CA VAL A 30 16.09 -8.22 -8.94
C VAL A 30 16.04 -9.68 -8.48
N PRO A 31 17.05 -10.52 -8.77
CA PRO A 31 17.07 -11.92 -8.34
C PRO A 31 16.86 -12.04 -6.83
N LEU A 32 16.01 -12.96 -6.39
CA LEU A 32 15.77 -13.16 -4.97
C LEU A 32 16.82 -14.10 -4.37
N THR A 33 17.34 -13.70 -3.22
CA THR A 33 18.11 -14.57 -2.31
C THR A 33 17.47 -14.47 -0.93
N PRO A 34 17.73 -15.38 0.01
CA PRO A 34 17.26 -15.24 1.39
C PRO A 34 17.64 -13.90 2.03
N THR A 35 18.86 -13.43 1.79
CA THR A 35 19.35 -12.12 2.30
C THR A 35 18.54 -10.96 1.73
N ARG A 36 18.32 -10.94 0.42
CA ARG A 36 17.53 -9.90 -0.26
C ARG A 36 16.07 -9.93 0.16
N LEU A 37 15.51 -11.12 0.35
CA LEU A 37 14.14 -11.26 0.85
C LEU A 37 14.00 -10.71 2.26
N ALA A 38 14.90 -11.07 3.18
CA ALA A 38 14.91 -10.56 4.54
C ALA A 38 15.08 -9.03 4.58
N PHE A 39 15.99 -8.49 3.77
CA PHE A 39 16.18 -7.05 3.63
C PHE A 39 14.90 -6.35 3.14
N ARG A 40 14.25 -6.88 2.11
CA ARG A 40 12.98 -6.34 1.64
C ARG A 40 11.91 -6.41 2.71
N HIS A 41 11.80 -7.56 3.41
CA HIS A 41 10.80 -7.76 4.47
C HIS A 41 10.91 -6.70 5.56
N LEU A 42 12.11 -6.43 6.05
CA LEU A 42 12.38 -5.34 7.00
C LEU A 42 11.74 -4.01 6.54
N HIS A 43 12.01 -3.58 5.30
CA HIS A 43 11.49 -2.32 4.78
C HIS A 43 9.97 -2.33 4.61
N MET A 44 9.39 -3.49 4.24
CA MET A 44 7.94 -3.65 4.10
C MET A 44 7.22 -3.65 5.45
N THR A 45 7.84 -4.13 6.52
CA THR A 45 7.30 -4.03 7.89
C THR A 45 7.13 -2.57 8.31
N PHE A 46 8.15 -1.74 8.07
CA PHE A 46 8.03 -0.29 8.32
C PHE A 46 7.01 0.38 7.42
N PHE A 47 6.92 0.00 6.16
CA PHE A 47 5.88 0.48 5.27
C PHE A 47 4.48 0.15 5.81
N GLY A 48 4.25 -1.11 6.21
CA GLY A 48 2.97 -1.56 6.78
C GLY A 48 2.58 -0.77 8.02
N ASN A 49 3.51 -0.59 8.96
CA ASN A 49 3.29 0.21 10.16
C ASN A 49 2.98 1.68 9.86
N ASN A 50 3.76 2.30 8.96
CA ASN A 50 3.51 3.68 8.53
C ASN A 50 2.11 3.86 7.93
N ARG A 51 1.55 2.84 7.30
CA ARG A 51 0.17 2.90 6.80
C ARG A 51 -0.82 3.14 7.93
N ARG A 52 -0.63 2.48 9.08
CA ARG A 52 -1.49 2.66 10.27
C ARG A 52 -1.47 4.10 10.75
N ASP A 53 -0.27 4.70 10.81
CA ASP A 53 -0.11 6.11 11.18
C ASP A 53 -0.77 7.06 10.16
N CYS A 54 -0.66 6.75 8.86
CA CYS A 54 -1.30 7.55 7.81
C CYS A 54 -2.83 7.50 7.90
N TRP A 55 -3.43 6.32 8.09
CA TRP A 55 -4.88 6.19 8.25
C TRP A 55 -5.37 6.93 9.50
N ALA A 56 -4.65 6.80 10.62
CA ALA A 56 -4.97 7.53 11.85
C ALA A 56 -4.89 9.05 11.64
N ALA A 57 -3.87 9.55 10.95
CA ALA A 57 -3.70 10.97 10.67
C ALA A 57 -4.84 11.52 9.80
N VAL A 58 -5.23 10.83 8.74
CA VAL A 58 -6.41 11.20 7.92
C VAL A 58 -7.68 11.21 8.77
N ALA A 59 -7.88 10.21 9.63
CA ALA A 59 -9.02 10.13 10.51
C ALA A 59 -9.13 11.34 11.47
N CYS A 60 -8.04 11.99 11.84
CA CYS A 60 -8.09 13.18 12.71
C CYS A 60 -8.93 14.31 12.11
N THR A 61 -8.85 14.53 10.80
CA THR A 61 -9.49 15.67 10.10
C THR A 61 -10.70 15.31 9.25
N ALA A 62 -10.89 14.03 8.95
CA ALA A 62 -11.98 13.53 8.11
C ALA A 62 -13.37 13.66 8.78
N PRO A 63 -14.48 13.71 8.02
CA PRO A 63 -15.84 13.61 8.53
C PRO A 63 -16.11 12.31 9.30
N LEU A 64 -17.13 12.30 10.16
CA LEU A 64 -17.41 11.18 11.06
C LEU A 64 -17.69 9.84 10.33
N ASP A 65 -18.40 9.87 9.23
CA ASP A 65 -18.69 8.69 8.42
C ASP A 65 -17.44 8.14 7.73
N VAL A 66 -16.52 9.02 7.31
CA VAL A 66 -15.20 8.64 6.79
C VAL A 66 -14.33 8.04 7.89
N LYS A 67 -14.34 8.63 9.09
CA LYS A 67 -13.67 8.03 10.26
C LYS A 67 -14.13 6.60 10.51
N ARG A 68 -15.45 6.36 10.45
CA ARG A 68 -16.01 5.01 10.63
C ARG A 68 -15.50 4.02 9.55
N ALA A 69 -15.45 4.44 8.30
CA ALA A 69 -14.91 3.62 7.22
C ALA A 69 -13.41 3.29 7.43
N ILE A 70 -12.62 4.28 7.87
CA ILE A 70 -11.21 4.05 8.23
C ILE A 70 -11.10 3.06 9.41
N TRP A 71 -11.92 3.22 10.46
CA TRP A 71 -11.90 2.32 11.60
C TRP A 71 -12.32 0.88 11.24
N GLU A 72 -13.24 0.70 10.32
CA GLU A 72 -13.62 -0.62 9.85
C GLU A 72 -12.48 -1.29 9.09
N HIS A 73 -11.74 -0.54 8.27
CA HIS A 73 -10.52 -1.01 7.62
C HIS A 73 -9.43 -1.38 8.65
N GLU A 74 -9.12 -0.46 9.57
CA GLU A 74 -8.06 -0.65 10.57
C GLU A 74 -8.39 -1.74 11.60
N LYS A 75 -9.66 -2.10 11.77
CA LYS A 75 -10.05 -3.22 12.62
C LYS A 75 -9.49 -4.54 12.11
N ASP A 76 -9.56 -4.80 10.80
CA ASP A 76 -8.98 -5.99 10.20
C ASP A 76 -7.45 -5.99 10.34
N GLU A 77 -6.85 -4.82 10.18
CA GLU A 77 -5.41 -4.65 10.24
C GLU A 77 -4.83 -4.83 11.66
N LEU A 78 -5.47 -4.24 12.67
CA LEU A 78 -4.89 -4.10 14.02
C LEU A 78 -5.55 -4.98 15.08
N ILE A 79 -6.78 -5.45 14.85
CA ILE A 79 -7.55 -6.14 15.89
C ILE A 79 -7.86 -7.58 15.49
N TYR A 80 -8.65 -7.75 14.42
CA TYR A 80 -9.11 -9.06 14.01
C TYR A 80 -9.74 -9.04 12.61
N ASP A 81 -9.19 -9.83 11.69
CA ASP A 81 -9.80 -10.14 10.41
C ASP A 81 -10.45 -11.54 10.49
N PRO A 82 -11.78 -11.67 10.32
CA PRO A 82 -12.45 -12.96 10.37
C PRO A 82 -12.01 -13.93 9.26
N ARG A 83 -11.50 -13.42 8.14
CA ARG A 83 -10.97 -14.24 7.02
C ARG A 83 -9.68 -14.96 7.41
N MET A 84 -8.88 -14.34 8.29
CA MET A 84 -7.59 -14.86 8.75
C MET A 84 -7.62 -15.42 10.16
N GLY A 85 -8.66 -15.12 10.94
CA GLY A 85 -8.77 -15.50 12.35
C GLY A 85 -7.81 -14.74 13.29
N LYS A 86 -7.21 -13.63 12.83
CA LYS A 86 -6.26 -12.79 13.58
C LYS A 86 -6.07 -11.43 12.90
N ALA A 87 -5.39 -10.50 13.56
CA ALA A 87 -4.95 -9.23 12.95
C ALA A 87 -3.89 -9.44 11.86
N HIS A 88 -3.76 -8.48 10.96
CA HIS A 88 -2.74 -8.51 9.90
C HIS A 88 -1.36 -8.08 10.41
N VAL A 89 -1.32 -7.13 11.35
CA VAL A 89 -0.10 -6.61 11.97
C VAL A 89 0.00 -7.18 13.38
N THR A 90 1.15 -7.77 13.72
CA THR A 90 1.41 -8.33 15.03
C THR A 90 2.46 -7.50 15.77
N GLU A 91 2.49 -7.60 17.11
CA GLU A 91 3.55 -6.96 17.93
C GLU A 91 4.95 -7.49 17.56
N GLU A 92 5.04 -8.75 17.14
CA GLU A 92 6.30 -9.38 16.71
C GLU A 92 6.85 -8.71 15.44
N ASP A 93 5.98 -8.33 14.50
CA ASP A 93 6.37 -7.63 13.28
C ASP A 93 6.89 -6.22 13.57
N LEU A 94 6.36 -5.56 14.61
CA LEU A 94 6.69 -4.17 14.95
C LEU A 94 7.84 -4.06 15.96
N GLY A 95 8.00 -5.05 16.88
CA GLY A 95 8.74 -4.91 18.13
C GLY A 95 10.25 -4.78 18.00
N ASN A 96 10.87 -5.25 16.92
CA ASN A 96 12.33 -5.41 16.83
C ASN A 96 13.03 -4.46 15.86
N HIS A 97 12.30 -3.68 15.08
CA HIS A 97 12.86 -2.82 14.04
C HIS A 97 12.94 -1.36 14.49
N LYS A 98 14.05 -0.70 14.17
CA LYS A 98 14.26 0.73 14.41
C LYS A 98 14.23 1.48 13.08
N GLU A 99 13.73 2.71 13.10
CA GLU A 99 13.75 3.58 11.93
C GLU A 99 15.17 3.75 11.34
N SER A 100 16.21 3.68 12.20
CA SER A 100 17.61 3.71 11.76
C SER A 100 18.00 2.55 10.85
N ASP A 101 17.23 1.45 10.86
CA ASP A 101 17.51 0.26 10.05
C ASP A 101 17.00 0.43 8.61
N LEU A 102 16.16 1.44 8.37
CA LEU A 102 15.72 1.80 7.03
C LEU A 102 16.83 2.50 6.24
N ILE A 103 16.99 2.12 4.98
CA ILE A 103 17.82 2.91 4.07
C ILE A 103 17.23 4.32 3.89
N PRO A 104 18.07 5.34 3.63
CA PRO A 104 17.62 6.73 3.57
C PRO A 104 16.47 6.98 2.60
N GLY A 105 16.46 6.33 1.44
CA GLY A 105 15.39 6.48 0.44
C GLY A 105 14.03 5.92 0.92
N ALA A 106 14.04 4.77 1.60
CA ALA A 106 12.84 4.19 2.19
C ALA A 106 12.31 5.05 3.34
N ARG A 107 13.19 5.56 4.20
CA ARG A 107 12.84 6.46 5.31
C ARG A 107 12.24 7.78 4.80
N ALA A 108 12.81 8.37 3.75
CA ALA A 108 12.25 9.57 3.14
C ALA A 108 10.83 9.33 2.59
N ALA A 109 10.57 8.18 1.99
CA ALA A 109 9.24 7.80 1.52
C ALA A 109 8.22 7.66 2.67
N VAL A 110 8.62 7.04 3.78
CA VAL A 110 7.78 6.93 5.00
C VAL A 110 7.39 8.33 5.52
N TYR A 111 8.33 9.27 5.57
CA TYR A 111 8.04 10.65 5.97
C TYR A 111 7.13 11.37 4.98
N ALA A 112 7.32 11.14 3.68
CA ALA A 112 6.50 11.76 2.63
C ALA A 112 5.04 11.30 2.73
N TRP A 113 4.76 10.01 2.93
CA TRP A 113 3.39 9.52 3.13
C TRP A 113 2.74 10.10 4.38
N LEU A 114 3.48 10.16 5.49
CA LEU A 114 2.96 10.73 6.72
C LEU A 114 2.68 12.22 6.57
N TYR A 115 3.53 12.96 5.84
CA TYR A 115 3.28 14.34 5.48
C TYR A 115 1.97 14.48 4.67
N CYS A 116 1.78 13.67 3.64
CA CYS A 116 0.53 13.69 2.85
C CYS A 116 -0.71 13.43 3.72
N ALA A 117 -0.63 12.49 4.65
CA ALA A 117 -1.74 12.17 5.54
C ALA A 117 -2.07 13.27 6.56
N ARG A 118 -1.07 14.02 7.03
CA ARG A 118 -1.21 15.04 8.08
C ARG A 118 -1.50 16.43 7.54
N GLU A 119 -0.81 16.82 6.47
CA GLU A 119 -0.74 18.22 6.02
C GLU A 119 -1.64 18.51 4.81
N LYS A 120 -2.06 17.48 4.07
CA LYS A 120 -2.99 17.66 2.95
C LYS A 120 -4.44 17.66 3.41
N PRO A 121 -5.38 18.21 2.61
CA PRO A 121 -6.79 18.02 2.86
C PRO A 121 -7.14 16.55 3.05
N TRP A 122 -8.04 16.23 3.97
CA TRP A 122 -8.36 14.83 4.32
C TRP A 122 -8.71 13.94 3.12
N LEU A 123 -9.40 14.48 2.11
CA LEU A 123 -9.78 13.74 0.91
C LEU A 123 -8.56 13.39 0.04
N GLU A 124 -7.59 14.29 -0.04
CA GLU A 124 -6.31 14.05 -0.72
C GLU A 124 -5.46 13.04 0.05
N GLY A 125 -5.37 13.17 1.39
CA GLY A 125 -4.69 12.21 2.26
C GLY A 125 -5.35 10.82 2.23
N LEU A 126 -6.68 10.76 2.19
CA LEU A 126 -7.43 9.52 2.03
C LEU A 126 -7.10 8.83 0.71
N ALA A 127 -7.07 9.59 -0.38
CA ALA A 127 -6.73 9.07 -1.70
C ALA A 127 -5.28 8.58 -1.77
N CYS A 128 -4.36 9.28 -1.09
CA CYS A 128 -2.96 8.88 -0.95
C CYS A 128 -2.82 7.50 -0.27
N SER A 129 -3.66 7.19 0.71
CA SER A 129 -3.70 5.88 1.37
C SER A 129 -4.44 4.83 0.54
N HIS A 130 -5.60 5.17 0.01
CA HIS A 130 -6.47 4.26 -0.73
C HIS A 130 -5.84 3.72 -2.02
N ILE A 131 -5.04 4.51 -2.75
CA ILE A 131 -4.43 4.06 -4.00
C ILE A 131 -3.49 2.87 -3.78
N LEU A 132 -2.95 2.72 -2.58
CA LEU A 132 -2.07 1.61 -2.20
C LEU A 132 -2.85 0.31 -2.00
N GLU A 133 -4.10 0.37 -1.53
CA GLU A 133 -5.02 -0.77 -1.52
C GLU A 133 -5.44 -1.12 -2.96
N ARG A 134 -5.79 -0.09 -3.75
CA ARG A 134 -6.24 -0.24 -5.12
C ARG A 134 -5.20 -0.90 -6.03
N ARG A 135 -3.92 -0.62 -5.85
CA ARG A 135 -2.84 -1.24 -6.62
C ARG A 135 -2.62 -2.73 -6.32
N ASN A 136 -3.14 -3.21 -5.22
CA ASN A 136 -3.13 -4.64 -4.86
C ASN A 136 -4.45 -5.35 -5.18
N ASN A 137 -5.44 -4.65 -5.72
CA ASN A 137 -6.69 -5.27 -6.13
C ASN A 137 -6.52 -6.00 -7.47
N ASP A 138 -6.63 -7.32 -7.46
CA ASP A 138 -6.41 -8.18 -8.62
C ASP A 138 -7.51 -8.07 -9.71
N ARG A 139 -8.66 -7.48 -9.39
CA ARG A 139 -9.70 -7.14 -10.37
C ARG A 139 -9.33 -5.90 -11.20
N ILE A 140 -8.41 -5.07 -10.71
CA ILE A 140 -7.95 -3.84 -11.35
C ILE A 140 -6.62 -4.05 -12.08
N VAL A 141 -5.69 -4.76 -11.41
CA VAL A 141 -4.30 -4.89 -11.87
C VAL A 141 -4.18 -5.98 -12.92
N LYS A 142 -3.71 -5.60 -14.09
CA LYS A 142 -3.46 -6.54 -15.20
C LYS A 142 -2.19 -7.35 -14.94
N GLY A 143 -2.28 -8.66 -15.09
CA GLY A 143 -1.12 -9.56 -14.97
C GLY A 143 -0.70 -9.89 -13.52
N GLY A 144 -1.57 -9.62 -12.56
CA GLY A 144 -1.37 -9.90 -11.14
C GLY A 144 -0.78 -8.74 -10.35
N THR A 145 -1.13 -8.68 -9.08
CA THR A 145 -0.68 -7.64 -8.14
C THR A 145 0.79 -7.79 -7.78
N LEU A 146 1.37 -6.75 -7.15
CA LEU A 146 2.76 -6.80 -6.67
C LEU A 146 2.99 -8.01 -5.76
N THR A 147 2.08 -8.22 -4.81
CA THR A 147 2.14 -9.36 -3.88
C THR A 147 2.07 -10.70 -4.62
N GLN A 148 1.13 -10.87 -5.55
CA GLN A 148 1.01 -12.10 -6.35
C GLN A 148 2.27 -12.38 -7.17
N ARG A 149 2.84 -11.36 -7.82
CA ARG A 149 4.08 -11.50 -8.61
C ARG A 149 5.28 -11.86 -7.74
N LEU A 150 5.41 -11.26 -6.57
CA LEU A 150 6.51 -11.55 -5.64
C LEU A 150 6.38 -12.93 -5.02
N VAL A 151 5.18 -13.35 -4.62
CA VAL A 151 4.95 -14.71 -4.12
C VAL A 151 5.32 -15.75 -5.17
N LYS A 152 4.88 -15.57 -6.42
CA LYS A 152 5.26 -16.46 -7.52
C LYS A 152 6.78 -16.55 -7.71
N ARG A 153 7.47 -15.42 -7.58
CA ARG A 153 8.94 -15.39 -7.68
C ARG A 153 9.61 -16.10 -6.50
N GLN A 154 9.13 -15.90 -5.27
CA GLN A 154 9.64 -16.61 -4.10
C GLN A 154 9.47 -18.12 -4.24
N GLU A 155 8.35 -18.56 -4.79
CA GLU A 155 8.11 -19.97 -5.09
C GLU A 155 9.11 -20.52 -6.12
N LEU A 156 9.32 -19.79 -7.22
CA LEU A 156 10.21 -20.20 -8.32
C LEU A 156 11.71 -20.11 -7.98
N GLU A 157 12.12 -19.04 -7.28
CA GLU A 157 13.53 -18.73 -7.05
C GLU A 157 14.05 -19.28 -5.71
N LEU A 158 13.18 -19.40 -4.69
CA LEU A 158 13.57 -19.81 -3.33
C LEU A 158 12.85 -21.08 -2.85
N GLY A 159 11.87 -21.60 -3.59
CA GLY A 159 11.08 -22.77 -3.18
C GLY A 159 10.09 -22.50 -2.04
N ILE A 160 9.87 -21.23 -1.67
CA ILE A 160 8.96 -20.84 -0.58
C ILE A 160 7.52 -20.95 -1.09
N GLN A 161 6.77 -21.92 -0.55
CA GLN A 161 5.40 -22.14 -0.97
C GLN A 161 4.46 -21.05 -0.44
N ARG A 162 3.33 -20.80 -1.13
CA ARG A 162 2.35 -19.81 -0.72
C ARG A 162 1.89 -19.94 0.74
N LYS A 163 1.73 -21.17 1.23
CA LYS A 163 1.32 -21.46 2.61
C LYS A 163 2.38 -21.11 3.66
N ASP A 164 3.65 -20.99 3.23
CA ASP A 164 4.80 -20.72 4.09
C ASP A 164 5.21 -19.23 4.05
N GLN A 165 4.42 -18.38 3.36
CA GLN A 165 4.60 -16.94 3.34
C GLN A 165 4.25 -16.33 4.70
N ASP A 166 4.83 -15.16 4.98
CA ASP A 166 4.42 -14.36 6.15
C ASP A 166 2.94 -13.97 6.06
N ILE A 167 2.38 -13.63 7.22
CA ILE A 167 0.94 -13.41 7.33
C ILE A 167 0.48 -12.20 6.55
N GLY A 168 1.24 -11.11 6.59
CA GLY A 168 0.93 -9.91 5.82
C GLY A 168 0.83 -10.22 4.32
N THR A 169 1.77 -11.02 3.79
CA THR A 169 1.73 -11.48 2.41
C THR A 169 0.48 -12.33 2.11
N GLN A 170 0.13 -13.28 2.99
CA GLN A 170 -1.05 -14.14 2.80
C GLN A 170 -2.35 -13.33 2.78
N VAL A 171 -2.45 -12.34 3.66
CA VAL A 171 -3.62 -11.45 3.76
C VAL A 171 -3.81 -10.65 2.49
N HIS A 172 -2.78 -9.98 2.01
CA HIS A 172 -2.85 -9.15 0.80
C HIS A 172 -3.18 -9.93 -0.48
N LEU A 173 -3.12 -11.25 -0.44
CA LEU A 173 -3.63 -12.09 -1.52
C LEU A 173 -5.17 -12.24 -1.51
N ILE A 174 -5.84 -11.83 -0.44
CA ILE A 174 -7.27 -12.08 -0.20
C ILE A 174 -8.03 -10.80 0.11
N ALA A 175 -7.49 -9.93 0.96
CA ALA A 175 -8.22 -8.81 1.57
C ALA A 175 -8.27 -7.54 0.70
N ASP A 176 -7.27 -7.28 -0.15
CA ASP A 176 -7.10 -6.00 -0.85
C ASP A 176 -8.27 -5.64 -1.78
N VAL A 177 -9.01 -6.62 -2.27
CA VAL A 177 -10.23 -6.39 -3.06
C VAL A 177 -11.30 -5.72 -2.21
N ASP A 178 -11.54 -6.23 -1.00
CA ASP A 178 -12.56 -5.70 -0.09
C ASP A 178 -12.15 -4.37 0.51
N HIS A 179 -10.87 -4.21 0.88
CA HIS A 179 -10.32 -2.97 1.40
C HIS A 179 -10.40 -1.83 0.38
N SER A 180 -10.10 -2.10 -0.89
CA SER A 180 -10.25 -1.08 -1.94
C SER A 180 -11.72 -0.71 -2.19
N ALA A 181 -12.64 -1.65 -2.08
CA ALA A 181 -14.08 -1.43 -2.31
C ALA A 181 -14.74 -0.67 -1.15
N LEU A 182 -14.30 -0.88 0.09
CA LEU A 182 -14.87 -0.23 1.28
C LEU A 182 -14.90 1.30 1.16
N LEU A 183 -13.89 1.91 0.55
CA LEU A 183 -13.80 3.36 0.38
C LEU A 183 -14.48 3.91 -0.87
N ASP A 184 -14.90 3.07 -1.80
CA ASP A 184 -15.60 3.51 -3.01
C ASP A 184 -16.92 4.24 -2.66
N GLU A 185 -17.61 3.81 -1.60
CA GLU A 185 -18.81 4.50 -1.12
C GLU A 185 -18.48 5.90 -0.54
N VAL A 186 -17.36 6.03 0.15
CA VAL A 186 -16.87 7.33 0.65
C VAL A 186 -16.60 8.26 -0.52
N PHE A 187 -15.80 7.82 -1.48
CA PHE A 187 -15.49 8.65 -2.66
C PHE A 187 -16.74 8.98 -3.47
N THR A 188 -17.70 8.06 -3.60
CA THR A 188 -18.97 8.32 -4.28
C THR A 188 -19.74 9.48 -3.65
N ARG A 189 -19.69 9.63 -2.32
CA ARG A 189 -20.36 10.70 -1.59
C ARG A 189 -19.65 12.04 -1.68
N TYR A 190 -18.32 12.02 -1.67
CA TYR A 190 -17.51 13.24 -1.53
C TYR A 190 -16.90 13.76 -2.82
N VAL A 191 -16.75 12.92 -3.85
CA VAL A 191 -16.25 13.33 -5.17
C VAL A 191 -17.43 13.78 -6.04
N ILE A 192 -17.97 14.96 -5.71
CA ILE A 192 -19.19 15.50 -6.34
C ILE A 192 -18.92 16.61 -7.37
N ASP A 193 -17.70 17.15 -7.39
CA ASP A 193 -17.27 18.23 -8.28
C ASP A 193 -15.82 18.05 -8.74
N ASP A 194 -15.38 18.94 -9.63
CA ASP A 194 -14.03 18.91 -10.20
C ASP A 194 -12.95 19.17 -9.17
N PHE A 195 -13.23 19.97 -8.15
CA PHE A 195 -12.27 20.28 -7.10
C PHE A 195 -11.95 19.02 -6.26
N ALA A 196 -12.99 18.32 -5.82
CA ALA A 196 -12.86 17.06 -5.09
C ALA A 196 -12.18 15.98 -5.95
N ALA A 197 -12.57 15.88 -7.24
CA ALA A 197 -11.93 14.95 -8.18
C ALA A 197 -10.41 15.22 -8.31
N GLN A 198 -10.02 16.49 -8.42
CA GLN A 198 -8.61 16.88 -8.49
C GLN A 198 -7.84 16.56 -7.20
N GLN A 199 -8.45 16.72 -6.02
CA GLN A 199 -7.81 16.33 -4.76
C GLN A 199 -7.50 14.83 -4.74
N VAL A 200 -8.47 14.00 -5.12
CA VAL A 200 -8.28 12.54 -5.17
C VAL A 200 -7.18 12.15 -6.15
N LEU A 201 -7.18 12.72 -7.34
CA LEU A 201 -6.17 12.42 -8.37
C LEU A 201 -4.76 12.84 -7.93
N ARG A 202 -4.62 14.03 -7.31
CA ARG A 202 -3.32 14.48 -6.78
C ARG A 202 -2.81 13.58 -5.67
N GLY A 203 -3.65 13.22 -4.69
CA GLY A 203 -3.25 12.33 -3.60
C GLY A 203 -2.80 10.96 -4.10
N ALA A 204 -3.51 10.41 -5.08
CA ALA A 204 -3.15 9.14 -5.70
C ALA A 204 -1.82 9.23 -6.49
N GLU A 205 -1.65 10.28 -7.30
CA GLU A 205 -0.43 10.51 -8.07
C GLU A 205 0.80 10.66 -7.17
N GLU A 206 0.68 11.47 -6.12
CA GLU A 206 1.75 11.71 -5.16
C GLU A 206 2.13 10.41 -4.43
N SER A 207 1.15 9.62 -3.99
CA SER A 207 1.41 8.34 -3.32
C SER A 207 2.10 7.33 -4.24
N LEU A 208 1.66 7.20 -5.47
CA LEU A 208 2.31 6.32 -6.46
C LEU A 208 3.75 6.77 -6.79
N ALA A 209 4.00 8.09 -6.79
CA ALA A 209 5.36 8.62 -6.97
C ALA A 209 6.25 8.30 -5.76
N ILE A 210 5.75 8.49 -4.53
CA ILE A 210 6.46 8.13 -3.30
C ILE A 210 6.78 6.62 -3.31
N GLU A 211 5.82 5.80 -3.72
CA GLU A 211 5.99 4.35 -3.76
C GLU A 211 7.03 3.89 -4.79
N ARG A 212 7.12 4.58 -5.93
CA ARG A 212 8.21 4.36 -6.88
C ARG A 212 9.57 4.65 -6.25
N CYS A 213 9.68 5.77 -5.52
CA CYS A 213 10.91 6.11 -4.80
C CYS A 213 11.26 5.04 -3.76
N PHE A 214 10.28 4.58 -2.98
CA PHE A 214 10.46 3.53 -1.98
C PHE A 214 10.95 2.23 -2.61
N HIS A 215 10.18 1.66 -3.54
CA HIS A 215 10.52 0.39 -4.18
C HIS A 215 11.80 0.49 -5.03
N GLY A 216 12.03 1.62 -5.67
CA GLY A 216 13.25 1.87 -6.45
C GLY A 216 14.50 1.88 -5.58
N ALA A 217 14.43 2.54 -4.42
CA ALA A 217 15.54 2.57 -3.45
C ALA A 217 15.81 1.16 -2.87
N VAL A 218 14.75 0.46 -2.44
CA VAL A 218 14.86 -0.90 -1.91
C VAL A 218 15.43 -1.86 -2.96
N ALA A 219 14.92 -1.82 -4.21
CA ALA A 219 15.41 -2.66 -5.29
C ALA A 219 16.89 -2.37 -5.64
N THR A 220 17.30 -1.11 -5.56
CA THR A 220 18.70 -0.73 -5.79
C THR A 220 19.60 -1.30 -4.71
N ALA A 221 19.25 -1.14 -3.46
CA ALA A 221 20.02 -1.69 -2.35
C ALA A 221 20.03 -3.22 -2.37
N MET A 222 18.90 -3.87 -2.67
CA MET A 222 18.85 -5.34 -2.84
C MET A 222 19.83 -5.85 -3.90
N ALA A 223 19.99 -5.12 -4.99
CA ALA A 223 20.91 -5.52 -6.07
C ALA A 223 22.40 -5.48 -5.64
N GLU A 224 22.73 -4.72 -4.59
CA GLU A 224 24.08 -4.61 -4.02
C GLU A 224 24.37 -5.66 -2.92
N LEU A 225 23.34 -6.40 -2.51
CA LEU A 225 23.49 -7.50 -1.54
C LEU A 225 23.83 -8.81 -2.28
N ASP A 226 24.70 -9.60 -1.65
CA ASP A 226 25.07 -10.94 -2.12
C ASP A 226 24.01 -12.01 -1.80
#